data_09dbeba0b2ece8bc0bbcd8a77d8b7b76
#
_entry.id   09dbeba0b2ece8bc0bbcd8a77d8b7b76
#
_cell.length_a   1.000
_cell.length_b   1.000
_cell.length_c   1.000
_cell.angle_alpha   90.00
_cell.angle_beta   90.00
_cell.angle_gamma   90.00
#
_symmetry.space_group_name_H-M   'P 1'
#
loop_
_entity.id
_entity.type
_entity.pdbx_description
1 polymer ?
#
loop_
_entity_poly.entity_id
_entity_poly.type
_entity_poly.pdbx_seq_one_letter_code
_entity_poly.pdbx_strand_id
1 'polypeptide(L)'
;LRIWQFERVQEKFGLQREGAMILRHVALTCSSEKKSDRFYKDLLGLEKTEPKILPRSLSKAIFNFDSELLMINYRSKDVHFEIFVTEDSKSTVEQIVHVCMEVEDLNVFLNECHHLEIEVFQVPKGDRTLTFIRDDDGNLFEIKS
;
A
#
# COMPACT_ATOMS: atom_id res chain seq x y z
N LEU A 1 -5.50 31.70 -5.05
CA LEU A 1 -4.05 32.05 -5.22
C LEU A 1 -3.13 30.85 -5.10
N ARG A 2 -3.45 29.83 -4.29
CA ARG A 2 -2.61 28.63 -4.15
C ARG A 2 -2.80 27.62 -5.29
N ILE A 3 -3.94 27.57 -5.95
CA ILE A 3 -4.23 26.68 -7.08
C ILE A 3 -3.35 27.02 -8.29
N TRP A 4 -3.12 28.29 -8.58
CA TRP A 4 -2.27 28.75 -9.68
C TRP A 4 -0.77 28.41 -9.54
N GLN A 5 -0.28 28.29 -8.32
CA GLN A 5 1.10 27.87 -8.09
C GLN A 5 1.26 26.35 -8.27
N PHE A 6 0.24 25.58 -7.99
CA PHE A 6 0.25 24.11 -8.14
C PHE A 6 0.26 23.70 -9.62
N GLU A 7 -0.57 24.34 -10.44
CA GLU A 7 -0.59 24.08 -11.88
C GLU A 7 0.73 24.43 -12.58
N ARG A 8 1.37 25.54 -12.19
CA ARG A 8 2.66 25.94 -12.75
C ARG A 8 3.81 24.99 -12.39
N VAL A 9 3.75 24.35 -11.24
CA VAL A 9 4.76 23.36 -10.83
C VAL A 9 4.60 22.08 -11.64
N GLN A 10 3.39 21.67 -11.92
CA GLN A 10 3.12 20.49 -12.76
C GLN A 10 3.59 20.69 -14.20
N GLU A 11 3.35 21.84 -14.81
CA GLU A 11 3.84 22.16 -16.16
C GLU A 11 5.37 22.20 -16.24
N LYS A 12 6.04 22.68 -15.20
CA LYS A 12 7.49 22.87 -15.18
C LYS A 12 8.28 21.56 -15.07
N PHE A 13 7.69 20.52 -14.47
CA PHE A 13 8.36 19.22 -14.22
C PHE A 13 7.85 18.10 -15.12
N GLY A 14 6.97 18.38 -16.09
CA GLY A 14 6.39 17.34 -16.95
C GLY A 14 5.60 16.28 -16.17
N LEU A 15 5.24 16.58 -14.93
CA LEU A 15 4.57 15.66 -14.02
C LEU A 15 3.07 15.68 -14.27
N GLN A 16 2.67 14.63 -14.88
CA GLN A 16 1.46 13.87 -14.70
C GLN A 16 0.16 14.47 -15.20
N ARG A 17 -0.27 13.88 -16.25
CA ARG A 17 -1.65 13.90 -16.76
C ARG A 17 -2.61 13.35 -15.71
N GLU A 18 -3.80 13.93 -15.57
CA GLU A 18 -4.92 13.36 -14.85
C GLU A 18 -5.09 11.88 -15.23
N GLY A 19 -5.15 10.98 -14.25
CA GLY A 19 -5.39 9.56 -14.45
C GLY A 19 -4.16 8.66 -14.48
N ALA A 20 -2.94 9.20 -14.35
CA ALA A 20 -1.70 8.40 -14.38
C ALA A 20 -1.45 7.58 -13.09
N MET A 21 -2.19 7.83 -12.02
CA MET A 21 -2.02 7.15 -10.74
C MET A 21 -3.38 6.83 -10.11
N ILE A 22 -3.55 5.59 -9.69
CA ILE A 22 -4.77 5.09 -9.08
C ILE A 22 -4.46 4.54 -7.69
N LEU A 23 -5.23 4.95 -6.69
CA LEU A 23 -5.21 4.33 -5.38
C LEU A 23 -5.91 2.96 -5.45
N ARG A 24 -5.17 1.87 -5.18
CA ARG A 24 -5.70 0.51 -5.26
C ARG A 24 -6.28 0.04 -3.93
N HIS A 25 -5.51 0.15 -2.84
CA HIS A 25 -5.96 -0.18 -1.50
C HIS A 25 -5.20 0.59 -0.43
N VAL A 26 -5.76 0.60 0.75
CA VAL A 26 -5.09 1.04 1.97
C VAL A 26 -4.93 -0.18 2.88
N ALA A 27 -3.72 -0.43 3.34
CA ALA A 27 -3.43 -1.50 4.28
C ALA A 27 -3.31 -0.96 5.69
N LEU A 28 -4.08 -1.55 6.60
CA LEU A 28 -4.14 -1.19 8.01
C LEU A 28 -4.02 -2.44 8.87
N THR A 29 -3.84 -2.26 10.17
CA THR A 29 -3.79 -3.36 11.14
C THR A 29 -5.02 -3.35 12.04
N CYS A 30 -5.39 -4.53 12.52
CA CYS A 30 -6.43 -4.73 13.51
C CYS A 30 -6.01 -5.80 14.51
N SER A 31 -6.49 -5.72 15.75
CA SER A 31 -6.11 -6.65 16.81
C SER A 31 -6.85 -8.00 16.76
N SER A 32 -7.94 -8.09 16.02
CA SER A 32 -8.66 -9.36 15.80
C SER A 32 -9.56 -9.30 14.57
N GLU A 33 -9.80 -10.46 13.96
CA GLU A 33 -10.74 -10.61 12.85
C GLU A 33 -12.15 -10.14 13.23
N LYS A 34 -12.61 -10.47 14.44
CA LYS A 34 -13.93 -10.05 14.95
C LYS A 34 -14.09 -8.53 15.01
N LYS A 35 -13.09 -7.81 15.48
CA LYS A 35 -13.10 -6.33 15.49
C LYS A 35 -13.07 -5.75 14.09
N SER A 36 -12.29 -6.35 13.22
CA SER A 36 -12.21 -6.01 11.80
C SER A 36 -13.57 -6.19 11.10
N ASP A 37 -14.21 -7.34 11.27
CA ASP A 37 -15.54 -7.60 10.71
C ASP A 37 -16.57 -6.58 11.19
N ARG A 38 -16.58 -6.30 12.48
CA ARG A 38 -17.51 -5.31 13.06
C ARG A 38 -17.38 -3.93 12.41
N PHE A 39 -16.17 -3.49 12.12
CA PHE A 39 -15.94 -2.18 11.54
C PHE A 39 -16.13 -2.17 10.01
N TYR A 40 -15.38 -3.00 9.30
CA TYR A 40 -15.36 -2.94 7.84
C TYR A 40 -16.57 -3.59 7.18
N LYS A 41 -17.03 -4.71 7.70
CA LYS A 41 -18.19 -5.42 7.16
C LYS A 41 -19.50 -4.87 7.72
N ASP A 42 -19.67 -4.84 9.04
CA ASP A 42 -20.96 -4.53 9.65
C ASP A 42 -21.27 -3.02 9.62
N LEU A 43 -20.30 -2.17 9.95
CA LEU A 43 -20.49 -0.71 9.94
C LEU A 43 -20.36 -0.12 8.54
N LEU A 44 -19.27 -0.42 7.81
CA LEU A 44 -19.03 0.16 6.49
C LEU A 44 -19.74 -0.58 5.35
N GLY A 45 -20.31 -1.75 5.60
CA GLY A 45 -21.04 -2.54 4.61
C GLY A 45 -20.17 -3.13 3.50
N LEU A 46 -18.87 -3.30 3.74
CA LEU A 46 -17.95 -3.83 2.75
C LEU A 46 -18.04 -5.35 2.65
N GLU A 47 -17.80 -5.87 1.45
CA GLU A 47 -17.70 -7.30 1.21
C GLU A 47 -16.37 -7.84 1.73
N LYS A 48 -16.45 -8.85 2.61
CA LYS A 48 -15.28 -9.57 3.10
C LYS A 48 -14.92 -10.69 2.13
N THR A 49 -13.66 -10.77 1.75
CA THR A 49 -13.14 -11.92 1.00
C THR A 49 -12.59 -12.99 1.95
N GLU A 50 -12.33 -14.19 1.43
CA GLU A 50 -11.72 -15.27 2.20
C GLU A 50 -10.38 -14.83 2.78
N PRO A 51 -10.18 -14.94 4.11
CA PRO A 51 -8.91 -14.61 4.75
C PRO A 51 -7.75 -15.44 4.21
N LYS A 52 -6.58 -14.83 4.12
CA LYS A 52 -5.35 -15.47 3.63
C LYS A 52 -4.23 -15.32 4.64
N ILE A 53 -3.31 -16.27 4.63
CA ILE A 53 -2.07 -16.17 5.40
C ILE A 53 -0.97 -15.64 4.50
N LEU A 54 -0.38 -14.52 4.91
CA LEU A 54 0.89 -14.05 4.35
C LEU A 54 2.03 -14.85 5.00
N PRO A 55 2.81 -15.62 4.23
CA PRO A 55 3.88 -16.45 4.80
C PRO A 55 4.94 -15.60 5.53
N ARG A 56 5.56 -16.18 6.55
CA ARG A 56 6.63 -15.53 7.33
C ARG A 56 7.75 -14.94 6.47
N SER A 57 8.15 -15.64 5.41
CA SER A 57 9.20 -15.16 4.49
C SER A 57 8.83 -13.85 3.80
N LEU A 58 7.58 -13.72 3.34
CA LEU A 58 7.07 -12.48 2.74
C LEU A 58 6.86 -11.37 3.78
N SER A 59 6.29 -11.69 4.93
CA SER A 59 6.15 -10.72 6.03
C SER A 59 7.49 -10.14 6.45
N LYS A 60 8.51 -10.99 6.53
CA LYS A 60 9.88 -10.56 6.86
C LYS A 60 10.50 -9.69 5.77
N ALA A 61 10.35 -10.10 4.50
CA ALA A 61 10.94 -9.39 3.37
C ALA A 61 10.27 -8.02 3.12
N ILE A 62 8.94 -7.94 3.28
CA ILE A 62 8.17 -6.72 2.97
C ILE A 62 8.14 -5.76 4.17
N PHE A 63 7.81 -6.29 5.36
CA PHE A 63 7.49 -5.49 6.55
C PHE A 63 8.55 -5.57 7.65
N ASN A 64 9.58 -6.38 7.47
CA ASN A 64 10.52 -6.75 8.52
C ASN A 64 9.82 -7.36 9.76
N PHE A 65 8.68 -8.01 9.53
CA PHE A 65 7.87 -8.68 10.54
C PHE A 65 8.10 -10.18 10.50
N ASP A 66 8.68 -10.74 11.55
CA ASP A 66 9.19 -12.12 11.57
C ASP A 66 8.13 -13.13 12.04
N SER A 67 6.96 -13.10 11.42
CA SER A 67 5.85 -14.04 11.67
C SER A 67 4.92 -14.11 10.46
N GLU A 68 4.06 -15.12 10.44
CA GLU A 68 2.91 -15.14 9.55
C GLU A 68 1.92 -14.04 9.90
N LEU A 69 1.19 -13.53 8.90
CA LEU A 69 0.15 -12.53 9.08
C LEU A 69 -1.17 -13.01 8.46
N LEU A 70 -2.24 -12.94 9.23
CA LEU A 70 -3.58 -13.10 8.70
C LEU A 70 -3.98 -11.81 7.97
N MET A 71 -4.29 -11.93 6.69
CA MET A 71 -4.70 -10.83 5.83
C MET A 71 -6.15 -11.01 5.40
N ILE A 72 -6.95 -9.97 5.60
CA ILE A 72 -8.37 -9.94 5.24
C ILE A 72 -8.62 -8.73 4.33
N ASN A 73 -9.28 -8.96 3.21
CA ASN A 73 -9.68 -7.88 2.32
C ASN A 73 -11.17 -7.56 2.52
N TYR A 74 -11.47 -6.27 2.68
CA TYR A 74 -12.81 -5.71 2.70
C TYR A 74 -12.95 -4.70 1.57
N ARG A 75 -13.92 -4.88 0.69
CA ARG A 75 -14.02 -4.06 -0.51
C ARG A 75 -15.45 -3.80 -0.97
N SER A 76 -15.59 -2.72 -1.70
CA SER A 76 -16.71 -2.42 -2.57
C SER A 76 -16.19 -2.10 -3.97
N LYS A 77 -17.03 -1.54 -4.84
CA LYS A 77 -16.62 -1.09 -6.15
C LYS A 77 -15.49 -0.05 -6.10
N ASP A 78 -15.54 0.89 -5.13
CA ASP A 78 -14.68 2.07 -5.11
C ASP A 78 -13.67 2.09 -3.96
N VAL A 79 -13.80 1.15 -3.01
CA VAL A 79 -13.00 1.12 -1.79
C VAL A 79 -12.44 -0.27 -1.54
N HIS A 80 -11.17 -0.35 -1.19
CA HIS A 80 -10.51 -1.59 -0.82
C HIS A 80 -9.57 -1.37 0.38
N PHE A 81 -9.86 -2.05 1.48
CA PHE A 81 -8.99 -2.15 2.64
C PHE A 81 -8.39 -3.55 2.74
N GLU A 82 -7.08 -3.60 2.92
CA GLU A 82 -6.34 -4.82 3.25
C GLU A 82 -5.98 -4.77 4.73
N ILE A 83 -6.52 -5.68 5.50
CA ILE A 83 -6.39 -5.65 6.96
C ILE A 83 -5.49 -6.81 7.43
N PHE A 84 -4.40 -6.46 8.10
CA PHE A 84 -3.52 -7.41 8.75
C PHE A 84 -3.88 -7.54 10.22
N VAL A 85 -4.20 -8.76 10.65
CA VAL A 85 -4.50 -9.05 12.05
C VAL A 85 -3.21 -9.29 12.80
N THR A 86 -2.94 -8.43 13.77
CA THR A 86 -1.77 -8.50 14.65
C THR A 86 -2.23 -8.52 16.09
N GLU A 87 -1.95 -9.60 16.82
CA GLU A 87 -2.43 -9.75 18.19
C GLU A 87 -1.83 -8.73 19.15
N ASP A 88 -0.70 -8.12 18.81
CA ASP A 88 -0.04 -7.18 19.72
C ASP A 88 0.87 -6.15 19.07
N SER A 89 0.94 -5.05 19.77
CA SER A 89 1.88 -3.95 19.81
C SER A 89 1.80 -2.86 18.74
N LYS A 90 1.77 -1.64 19.24
CA LYS A 90 1.86 -0.37 18.48
C LYS A 90 3.09 -0.29 17.57
N SER A 91 4.17 -1.04 17.86
CA SER A 91 5.39 -1.07 17.05
C SER A 91 5.24 -1.79 15.71
N THR A 92 4.28 -2.71 15.60
CA THR A 92 4.03 -3.48 14.37
C THR A 92 3.19 -2.69 13.36
N VAL A 93 2.38 -1.76 13.82
CA VAL A 93 1.48 -0.94 12.99
C VAL A 93 2.27 -0.15 11.96
N GLU A 94 3.34 0.53 12.36
CA GLU A 94 4.17 1.37 11.50
C GLU A 94 4.90 0.57 10.40
N GLN A 95 5.14 -0.71 10.62
CA GLN A 95 5.84 -1.58 9.68
C GLN A 95 4.92 -2.11 8.56
N ILE A 96 3.66 -2.34 8.86
CA ILE A 96 2.70 -3.03 7.99
C ILE A 96 1.81 -2.05 7.23
N VAL A 97 1.45 -0.93 7.84
CA VAL A 97 0.58 0.08 7.22
C VAL A 97 1.20 0.60 5.93
N HIS A 98 0.47 0.53 4.86
CA HIS A 98 0.92 1.02 3.55
C HIS A 98 -0.24 1.41 2.65
N VAL A 99 0.09 2.14 1.60
CA VAL A 99 -0.82 2.51 0.52
C VAL A 99 -0.38 1.77 -0.74
N CYS A 100 -1.31 1.20 -1.48
CA CYS A 100 -1.04 0.61 -2.77
C CYS A 100 -1.55 1.51 -3.89
N MET A 101 -0.64 1.87 -4.79
CA MET A 101 -0.92 2.70 -5.95
C MET A 101 -0.61 1.97 -7.25
N GLU A 102 -1.36 2.27 -8.30
CA GLU A 102 -1.07 1.82 -9.65
C GLU A 102 -0.59 3.00 -10.48
N VAL A 103 0.50 2.81 -11.19
CA VAL A 103 1.07 3.78 -12.13
C VAL A 103 0.92 3.28 -13.57
N GLU A 104 0.91 4.17 -14.53
CA GLU A 104 0.75 3.83 -15.93
C GLU A 104 1.94 3.01 -16.48
N ASP A 105 3.16 3.41 -16.14
CA ASP A 105 4.40 2.75 -16.53
C ASP A 105 5.36 2.65 -15.35
N LEU A 106 5.57 1.42 -14.87
CA LEU A 106 6.43 1.16 -13.71
C LEU A 106 7.89 1.56 -13.97
N ASN A 107 8.41 1.29 -15.17
CA ASN A 107 9.81 1.59 -15.47
C ASN A 107 10.07 3.09 -15.50
N VAL A 108 9.18 3.85 -16.11
CA VAL A 108 9.26 5.33 -16.12
C VAL A 108 9.17 5.86 -14.69
N PHE A 109 8.25 5.32 -13.88
CA PHE A 109 8.09 5.72 -12.49
C PHE A 109 9.34 5.41 -11.65
N LEU A 110 9.92 4.21 -11.79
CA LEU A 110 11.14 3.83 -11.07
C LEU A 110 12.36 4.64 -11.47
N ASN A 111 12.47 5.01 -12.74
CA ASN A 111 13.53 5.92 -13.20
C ASN A 111 13.42 7.29 -12.52
N GLU A 112 12.21 7.80 -12.35
CA GLU A 112 11.98 9.06 -11.64
C GLU A 112 12.29 8.92 -10.14
N CYS A 113 11.88 7.81 -9.51
CA CYS A 113 12.29 7.51 -8.13
C CYS A 113 13.81 7.53 -7.97
N HIS A 114 14.53 6.91 -8.89
CA HIS A 114 15.99 6.88 -8.89
C HIS A 114 16.58 8.29 -9.05
N HIS A 115 16.04 9.08 -9.96
CA HIS A 115 16.46 10.47 -10.19
C HIS A 115 16.28 11.35 -8.95
N LEU A 116 15.19 11.13 -8.21
CA LEU A 116 14.87 11.86 -6.98
C LEU A 116 15.46 11.22 -5.70
N GLU A 117 16.27 10.16 -5.84
CA GLU A 117 16.88 9.42 -4.73
C GLU A 117 15.85 8.85 -3.75
N ILE A 118 14.67 8.48 -4.24
CA ILE A 118 13.63 7.79 -3.46
C ILE A 118 14.05 6.34 -3.24
N GLU A 119 13.89 5.86 -2.01
CA GLU A 119 14.15 4.45 -1.66
C GLU A 119 13.18 3.52 -2.41
N VAL A 120 13.73 2.59 -3.17
CA VAL A 120 13.00 1.54 -3.88
C VAL A 120 13.51 0.18 -3.45
N PHE A 121 12.61 -0.76 -3.15
CA PHE A 121 12.99 -2.16 -2.98
C PHE A 121 11.97 -3.10 -3.63
N GLN A 122 12.42 -4.28 -3.99
CA GLN A 122 11.62 -5.28 -4.66
C GLN A 122 11.69 -6.62 -3.94
N VAL A 123 10.55 -7.31 -3.89
CA VAL A 123 10.41 -8.60 -3.22
C VAL A 123 9.85 -9.62 -4.20
N PRO A 124 10.58 -10.73 -4.47
CA PRO A 124 10.06 -11.82 -5.28
C PRO A 124 8.85 -12.50 -4.62
N LYS A 125 7.82 -12.78 -5.40
CA LYS A 125 6.63 -13.53 -4.99
C LYS A 125 6.21 -14.49 -6.10
N GLY A 126 6.69 -15.73 -6.06
CA GLY A 126 6.48 -16.69 -7.14
C GLY A 126 7.06 -16.14 -8.45
N ASP A 127 6.24 -16.09 -9.50
CA ASP A 127 6.63 -15.57 -10.83
C ASP A 127 6.58 -14.04 -10.94
N ARG A 128 6.18 -13.36 -9.86
CA ARG A 128 6.01 -11.91 -9.83
C ARG A 128 7.03 -11.24 -8.90
N THR A 129 7.23 -9.96 -9.13
CA THR A 129 8.01 -9.10 -8.25
C THR A 129 7.09 -8.02 -7.67
N LEU A 130 7.08 -7.90 -6.36
CA LEU A 130 6.41 -6.81 -5.67
C LEU A 130 7.37 -5.62 -5.60
N THR A 131 6.88 -4.43 -5.91
CA THR A 131 7.67 -3.20 -5.89
C THR A 131 7.15 -2.27 -4.81
N PHE A 132 8.06 -1.79 -3.99
CA PHE A 132 7.77 -0.86 -2.90
C PHE A 132 8.70 0.34 -2.94
N ILE A 133 8.19 1.47 -2.48
CA ILE A 133 8.98 2.68 -2.23
C ILE A 133 8.71 3.20 -0.82
N ARG A 134 9.62 4.02 -0.31
CA ARG A 134 9.42 4.77 0.93
C ARG A 134 9.59 6.25 0.67
N ASP A 135 8.77 7.07 1.33
CA ASP A 135 9.05 8.50 1.40
C ASP A 135 10.16 8.81 2.42
N ASP A 136 10.50 10.08 2.56
CA ASP A 136 11.59 10.52 3.46
C ASP A 136 11.29 10.27 4.94
N ASP A 137 10.04 10.08 5.30
CA ASP A 137 9.61 9.77 6.67
C ASP A 137 9.40 8.26 6.91
N GLY A 138 9.68 7.43 5.91
CA GLY A 138 9.60 5.97 6.00
C GLY A 138 8.21 5.39 5.73
N ASN A 139 7.25 6.17 5.27
CA ASN A 139 5.94 5.66 4.87
C ASN A 139 6.06 4.71 3.68
N LEU A 140 5.40 3.57 3.77
CA LEU A 140 5.49 2.49 2.78
C LEU A 140 4.41 2.62 1.72
N PHE A 141 4.82 2.44 0.46
CA PHE A 141 3.91 2.40 -0.69
C PHE A 141 4.22 1.16 -1.53
N GLU A 142 3.20 0.37 -1.86
CA GLU A 142 3.28 -0.67 -2.89
C GLU A 142 2.93 -0.06 -4.24
N ILE A 143 3.74 -0.32 -5.25
CA ILE A 143 3.55 0.23 -6.61
C ILE A 143 3.24 -0.89 -7.59
N LYS A 144 2.14 -0.75 -8.32
CA LYS A 144 1.69 -1.66 -9.38
C LYS A 144 1.59 -0.93 -10.73
N SER A 145 1.59 -1.69 -11.78
CA SER A 145 1.27 -1.21 -13.13
C SER A 145 0.47 -2.25 -13.88
#